data_de25ebace7dfdd1da08d3db30be648c5
#
_entry.id   de25ebace7dfdd1da08d3db30be648c5
#
_cell.length_a   1.000
_cell.length_b   1.000
_cell.length_c   1.000
_cell.angle_alpha   90.00
_cell.angle_beta   90.00
_cell.angle_gamma   90.00
#
_symmetry.space_group_name_H-M   'P 1'
#
loop_
_entity.id
_entity.type
_entity.pdbx_description
1 polymer ?
#
loop_
_entity_poly.entity_id
_entity_poly.type
_entity_poly.pdbx_seq_one_letter_code
_entity_poly.pdbx_strand_id
1 'polypeptide(L)'
;KVSGAENSTLINQLEMFKAACCNLGESFTTNPSVDVTYNDAATGARQIKLLGLSGSYVQMLTENIPAFRGAAQPYSLGYVPGPWMQSIQVSKGASSVKNGYESMTGQINIEYLKPQTEGNSIGANVYGDTEAKVEANVDANLHLNQKLSTAFLAHYEDRYKNHDGNDDGFIDMPHIRQVNLLNRWGYFSSKRITQALISVISEKRTSGVASHGDHHLSPDVYDTDIRTTDINGWLKNAWILNQEKNTNIAFMANYSRHLSDGIYGEQRSLYTGQTNVYSSLMFETEFDNHNSISLGGSIVYDYFHHKLHKVSDLVDRETTPGAYFQYTYKLADKFVAMAGLRYDHSSIYGSFVTPRAHIKWAPVKQLTVRASAGKGYRTVNPLPEYNY
;
A
#
# COMPACT_ATOMS: atom_id res chain seq x y z
N LYS A 1 5.48 20.37 5.68
CA LYS A 1 4.72 20.27 6.97
C LYS A 1 3.33 19.74 6.67
N VAL A 2 2.97 18.63 7.32
CA VAL A 2 1.61 18.10 7.23
C VAL A 2 0.69 19.04 8.02
N SER A 3 -0.28 19.64 7.34
CA SER A 3 -1.17 20.66 7.94
C SER A 3 -2.36 20.07 8.71
N GLY A 4 -2.63 18.77 8.57
CA GLY A 4 -3.77 18.08 9.17
C GLY A 4 -3.68 17.85 10.68
N ALA A 5 -4.81 17.44 11.28
CA ALA A 5 -4.90 17.06 12.70
C ALA A 5 -4.26 15.69 12.98
N GLU A 6 -4.15 14.83 11.99
CA GLU A 6 -3.55 13.50 12.10
C GLU A 6 -2.06 13.58 12.48
N ASN A 7 -1.60 12.60 13.25
CA ASN A 7 -0.17 12.45 13.57
C ASN A 7 0.53 11.78 12.40
N SER A 8 0.85 12.54 11.37
CA SER A 8 1.44 12.04 10.15
C SER A 8 2.82 12.62 9.86
N THR A 9 3.67 11.78 9.29
CA THR A 9 5.01 12.12 8.80
C THR A 9 5.03 11.89 7.30
N LEU A 10 5.68 12.78 6.56
CA LEU A 10 5.88 12.66 5.12
C LEU A 10 7.35 12.30 4.87
N ILE A 11 7.59 11.20 4.18
CA ILE A 11 8.90 10.82 3.63
C ILE A 11 8.87 11.23 2.16
N ASN A 12 9.72 12.15 1.79
CA ASN A 12 9.77 12.66 0.42
C ASN A 12 10.81 11.91 -0.42
N GLN A 13 10.81 12.15 -1.72
CA GLN A 13 11.70 11.48 -2.67
C GLN A 13 13.19 11.69 -2.34
N LEU A 14 13.57 12.86 -1.84
CA LEU A 14 14.97 13.14 -1.47
C LEU A 14 15.43 12.33 -0.25
N GLU A 15 14.54 12.12 0.71
CA GLU A 15 14.82 11.26 1.89
C GLU A 15 14.95 9.79 1.47
N MET A 16 14.06 9.31 0.60
CA MET A 16 14.15 7.96 0.03
C MET A 16 15.43 7.76 -0.78
N PHE A 17 15.81 8.75 -1.59
CA PHE A 17 17.05 8.69 -2.35
C PHE A 17 18.31 8.63 -1.45
N LYS A 18 18.33 9.38 -0.34
CA LYS A 18 19.43 9.33 0.65
C LYS A 18 19.54 7.97 1.34
N ALA A 19 18.41 7.28 1.52
CA ALA A 19 18.38 5.93 2.09
C ALA A 19 18.78 4.84 1.07
N ALA A 20 19.07 5.21 -0.19
CA ALA A 20 19.33 4.29 -1.30
C ALA A 20 18.26 3.20 -1.42
N CYS A 21 16.98 3.60 -1.27
CA CYS A 21 15.86 2.66 -1.18
C CYS A 21 15.60 1.97 -2.51
N CYS A 22 15.68 0.64 -2.51
CA CYS A 22 15.32 -0.17 -3.66
C CYS A 22 13.82 -0.46 -3.72
N ASN A 23 13.17 -0.57 -2.56
CA ASN A 23 11.73 -0.85 -2.44
C ASN A 23 11.10 -0.16 -1.23
N LEU A 24 9.76 -0.31 -1.10
CA LEU A 24 9.00 0.31 -0.01
C LEU A 24 9.52 -0.11 1.38
N GLY A 25 9.88 -1.39 1.58
CA GLY A 25 10.38 -1.86 2.88
C GLY A 25 11.65 -1.14 3.32
N GLU A 26 12.56 -0.88 2.40
CA GLU A 26 13.83 -0.19 2.68
C GLU A 26 13.65 1.31 2.88
N SER A 27 12.55 1.89 2.38
CA SER A 27 12.25 3.32 2.52
C SER A 27 12.06 3.79 3.95
N PHE A 28 11.87 2.88 4.88
CA PHE A 28 11.65 3.20 6.30
C PHE A 28 12.91 3.15 7.15
N THR A 29 14.05 2.71 6.61
CA THR A 29 15.30 2.53 7.38
C THR A 29 15.80 3.80 8.05
N THR A 30 15.51 4.97 7.48
CA THR A 30 15.85 6.29 8.03
C THR A 30 14.76 6.89 8.90
N ASN A 31 13.60 6.22 9.01
CA ASN A 31 12.46 6.75 9.77
C ASN A 31 12.27 5.97 11.08
N PRO A 32 12.65 6.54 12.24
CA PRO A 32 12.56 5.85 13.52
C PRO A 32 11.12 5.59 13.99
N SER A 33 10.15 6.04 13.20
CA SER A 33 8.72 5.88 13.51
C SER A 33 8.14 4.58 13.00
N VAL A 34 8.82 3.89 12.10
CA VAL A 34 8.36 2.69 11.40
C VAL A 34 9.43 1.63 11.56
N ASP A 35 9.06 0.51 12.12
CA ASP A 35 9.93 -0.65 12.22
C ASP A 35 9.54 -1.66 11.13
N VAL A 36 10.52 -2.10 10.34
CA VAL A 36 10.35 -3.13 9.31
C VAL A 36 11.13 -4.35 9.72
N THR A 37 10.43 -5.46 9.90
CA THR A 37 11.04 -6.71 10.33
C THR A 37 10.77 -7.82 9.33
N TYR A 38 11.72 -8.74 9.18
CA TYR A 38 11.48 -10.00 8.49
C TYR A 38 10.62 -10.90 9.36
N ASN A 39 9.61 -11.53 8.76
CA ASN A 39 8.77 -12.51 9.43
C ASN A 39 9.28 -13.93 9.18
N ASP A 40 9.90 -14.12 8.02
CA ASP A 40 10.42 -15.38 7.58
C ASP A 40 11.67 -15.17 6.70
N ALA A 41 12.76 -15.83 7.04
CA ALA A 41 14.01 -15.74 6.29
C ALA A 41 13.93 -16.49 4.96
N ALA A 42 13.29 -17.66 4.94
CA ALA A 42 13.23 -18.51 3.75
C ALA A 42 12.49 -17.82 2.58
N THR A 43 11.37 -17.18 2.86
CA THR A 43 10.60 -16.48 1.82
C THR A 43 10.91 -14.99 1.74
N GLY A 44 11.62 -14.44 2.74
CA GLY A 44 11.90 -13.01 2.83
C GLY A 44 10.66 -12.15 3.07
N ALA A 45 9.59 -12.73 3.62
CA ALA A 45 8.38 -11.99 3.99
C ALA A 45 8.70 -10.93 5.04
N ARG A 46 8.17 -9.73 4.85
CA ARG A 46 8.42 -8.58 5.72
C ARG A 46 7.12 -8.01 6.24
N GLN A 47 7.16 -7.39 7.42
CA GLN A 47 6.05 -6.62 7.95
C GLN A 47 6.50 -5.27 8.49
N ILE A 48 5.58 -4.31 8.43
CA ILE A 48 5.74 -3.02 9.09
C ILE A 48 5.11 -3.12 10.47
N LYS A 49 5.82 -2.65 11.50
CA LYS A 49 5.26 -2.48 12.84
C LYS A 49 5.08 -1.00 13.14
N LEU A 50 3.87 -0.63 13.53
CA LEU A 50 3.57 0.69 14.05
C LEU A 50 3.06 0.57 15.49
N LEU A 51 3.60 1.40 16.37
CA LEU A 51 3.28 1.38 17.81
C LEU A 51 3.53 0.00 18.48
N GLY A 52 4.50 -0.76 17.96
CA GLY A 52 4.87 -2.08 18.47
C GLY A 52 3.95 -3.23 18.11
N LEU A 53 2.92 -3.00 17.26
CA LEU A 53 1.98 -4.02 16.83
C LEU A 53 2.26 -4.51 15.41
N SER A 54 1.82 -5.73 15.10
CA SER A 54 2.01 -6.41 13.81
C SER A 54 1.52 -5.58 12.63
N GLY A 55 2.16 -5.75 11.49
CA GLY A 55 1.85 -5.10 10.23
C GLY A 55 0.43 -5.33 9.73
N SER A 56 -0.18 -6.43 10.12
CA SER A 56 -1.59 -6.70 9.80
C SER A 56 -2.58 -5.68 10.37
N TYR A 57 -2.19 -4.90 11.37
CA TYR A 57 -2.99 -3.80 11.95
C TYR A 57 -2.70 -2.43 11.32
N VAL A 58 -1.79 -2.36 10.37
CA VAL A 58 -1.46 -1.16 9.60
C VAL A 58 -2.24 -1.17 8.30
N GLN A 59 -2.99 -0.12 8.03
CA GLN A 59 -3.68 0.02 6.75
C GLN A 59 -2.71 0.51 5.68
N MET A 60 -2.58 -0.25 4.61
CA MET A 60 -1.80 0.15 3.43
C MET A 60 -2.71 0.79 2.39
N LEU A 61 -2.27 1.92 1.85
CA LEU A 61 -2.95 2.64 0.77
C LEU A 61 -1.97 2.95 -0.35
N THR A 62 -2.47 2.97 -1.56
CA THR A 62 -1.83 3.62 -2.70
C THR A 62 -2.75 4.73 -3.20
N GLU A 63 -2.23 5.97 -3.21
CA GLU A 63 -3.01 7.12 -3.66
C GLU A 63 -4.37 7.27 -2.92
N ASN A 64 -4.40 7.00 -1.61
CA ASN A 64 -5.59 6.99 -0.75
C ASN A 64 -6.64 5.89 -1.08
N ILE A 65 -6.28 4.87 -1.83
CA ILE A 65 -7.10 3.70 -2.09
C ILE A 65 -6.52 2.51 -1.31
N PRO A 66 -7.32 1.72 -0.57
CA PRO A 66 -6.85 0.52 0.09
C PRO A 66 -6.12 -0.42 -0.87
N ALA A 67 -4.91 -0.83 -0.52
CA ALA A 67 -4.04 -1.65 -1.35
C ALA A 67 -3.26 -2.68 -0.51
N PHE A 68 -2.71 -3.70 -1.16
CA PHE A 68 -1.85 -4.71 -0.52
C PHE A 68 -2.47 -5.36 0.71
N ARG A 69 -3.75 -5.73 0.59
CA ARG A 69 -4.53 -6.38 1.65
C ARG A 69 -4.50 -7.90 1.48
N GLY A 70 -4.74 -8.62 2.57
CA GLY A 70 -4.93 -10.07 2.55
C GLY A 70 -3.75 -10.82 1.92
N ALA A 71 -3.98 -11.50 0.80
CA ALA A 71 -3.00 -12.35 0.13
C ALA A 71 -1.73 -11.62 -0.35
N ALA A 72 -1.84 -10.34 -0.69
CA ALA A 72 -0.70 -9.54 -1.13
C ALA A 72 0.21 -9.08 0.02
N GLN A 73 -0.28 -9.10 1.26
CA GLN A 73 0.37 -8.48 2.41
C GLN A 73 1.78 -9.01 2.70
N PRO A 74 2.08 -10.32 2.67
CA PRO A 74 3.38 -10.85 3.07
C PRO A 74 4.56 -10.28 2.28
N TYR A 75 4.39 -10.03 0.99
CA TYR A 75 5.46 -9.59 0.08
C TYR A 75 5.29 -8.17 -0.44
N SER A 76 4.22 -7.49 -0.04
CA SER A 76 3.81 -6.18 -0.56
C SER A 76 4.88 -5.09 -0.43
N LEU A 77 5.74 -5.17 0.57
CA LEU A 77 6.83 -4.22 0.78
C LEU A 77 7.93 -4.32 -0.29
N GLY A 78 8.02 -5.44 -1.00
CA GLY A 78 8.87 -5.62 -2.17
C GLY A 78 8.24 -5.18 -3.49
N TYR A 79 6.91 -5.01 -3.53
CA TYR A 79 6.18 -4.76 -4.78
C TYR A 79 6.26 -3.33 -5.30
N VAL A 80 6.66 -2.38 -4.46
CA VAL A 80 6.75 -0.96 -4.83
C VAL A 80 8.21 -0.56 -4.96
N PRO A 81 8.74 -0.37 -6.18
CA PRO A 81 10.10 0.10 -6.40
C PRO A 81 10.33 1.48 -5.82
N GLY A 82 11.49 1.69 -5.20
CA GLY A 82 11.88 2.96 -4.60
C GLY A 82 11.77 4.15 -5.55
N PRO A 83 12.34 4.07 -6.77
CA PRO A 83 12.29 5.13 -7.77
C PRO A 83 10.87 5.51 -8.24
N TRP A 84 9.86 4.64 -8.04
CA TRP A 84 8.47 4.91 -8.44
C TRP A 84 7.72 5.79 -7.44
N MET A 85 8.24 5.93 -6.21
CA MET A 85 7.58 6.65 -5.14
C MET A 85 7.90 8.13 -5.17
N GLN A 86 6.87 8.97 -5.20
CA GLN A 86 7.00 10.41 -5.01
C GLN A 86 7.07 10.77 -3.53
N SER A 87 6.25 10.10 -2.72
CA SER A 87 6.25 10.27 -1.26
C SER A 87 5.53 9.12 -0.57
N ILE A 88 5.85 8.95 0.72
CA ILE A 88 5.16 8.05 1.62
C ILE A 88 4.64 8.86 2.79
N GLN A 89 3.35 8.73 3.09
CA GLN A 89 2.72 9.34 4.25
C GLN A 89 2.48 8.28 5.32
N VAL A 90 3.05 8.47 6.48
CA VAL A 90 2.88 7.58 7.64
C VAL A 90 2.04 8.30 8.68
N SER A 91 0.84 7.82 8.93
CA SER A 91 -0.05 8.31 9.99
C SER A 91 -0.11 7.27 11.12
N LYS A 92 0.17 7.71 12.35
CA LYS A 92 0.17 6.86 13.54
C LYS A 92 -1.15 6.94 14.29
N GLY A 93 -1.61 5.81 14.80
CA GLY A 93 -2.88 5.69 15.49
C GLY A 93 -4.06 5.65 14.53
N ALA A 94 -5.26 5.89 15.05
CA ALA A 94 -6.45 5.97 14.21
C ALA A 94 -6.28 7.08 13.16
N SER A 95 -6.53 6.80 11.90
CA SER A 95 -6.51 7.79 10.81
C SER A 95 -7.93 8.30 10.50
N SER A 96 -8.10 9.09 9.45
CA SER A 96 -9.42 9.57 9.00
C SER A 96 -10.39 8.42 8.71
N VAL A 97 -11.68 8.60 9.01
CA VAL A 97 -12.74 7.64 8.66
C VAL A 97 -13.01 7.55 7.16
N LYS A 98 -12.52 8.49 6.36
CA LYS A 98 -12.66 8.54 4.90
C LYS A 98 -12.04 7.33 4.21
N ASN A 99 -10.88 6.86 4.71
CA ASN A 99 -10.08 5.81 4.10
C ASN A 99 -10.49 4.40 4.55
N GLY A 100 -11.64 4.27 5.20
CA GLY A 100 -12.17 2.98 5.65
C GLY A 100 -11.98 2.73 7.15
N TYR A 101 -12.24 1.51 7.55
CA TYR A 101 -12.30 1.07 8.94
C TYR A 101 -11.02 0.41 9.45
N GLU A 102 -10.09 0.02 8.57
CA GLU A 102 -8.99 -0.92 8.88
C GLU A 102 -7.80 -0.30 9.62
N SER A 103 -7.63 1.04 9.62
CA SER A 103 -6.52 1.67 10.34
C SER A 103 -6.68 1.53 11.85
N MET A 104 -5.95 0.60 12.45
CA MET A 104 -5.91 0.36 13.89
C MET A 104 -4.69 1.01 14.54
N THR A 105 -3.48 0.67 14.10
CA THR A 105 -2.23 1.22 14.60
C THR A 105 -1.72 2.38 13.78
N GLY A 106 -2.18 2.48 12.55
CA GLY A 106 -1.82 3.55 11.64
C GLY A 106 -2.15 3.24 10.20
N GLN A 107 -1.73 4.14 9.34
CA GLN A 107 -1.95 4.09 7.92
C GLN A 107 -0.67 4.51 7.19
N ILE A 108 -0.34 3.80 6.13
CA ILE A 108 0.73 4.15 5.22
C ILE A 108 0.11 4.38 3.85
N ASN A 109 0.28 5.58 3.30
CA ASN A 109 -0.19 5.94 1.97
C ASN A 109 1.00 6.22 1.06
N ILE A 110 1.06 5.53 -0.06
CA ILE A 110 2.11 5.63 -1.06
C ILE A 110 1.59 6.46 -2.22
N GLU A 111 2.32 7.52 -2.56
CA GLU A 111 2.07 8.31 -3.75
C GLU A 111 3.11 7.95 -4.82
N TYR A 112 2.66 7.49 -5.99
CA TYR A 112 3.54 7.23 -7.12
C TYR A 112 3.92 8.52 -7.86
N LEU A 113 4.99 8.49 -8.64
CA LEU A 113 5.35 9.55 -9.56
C LEU A 113 4.12 9.93 -10.41
N LYS A 114 3.78 11.21 -10.44
CA LYS A 114 2.62 11.72 -11.17
C LYS A 114 3.00 12.14 -12.58
N PRO A 115 2.11 11.95 -13.57
CA PRO A 115 2.34 12.50 -14.89
C PRO A 115 2.54 14.01 -14.80
N GLN A 116 3.58 14.52 -15.43
CA GLN A 116 3.88 15.95 -15.45
C GLN A 116 2.87 16.68 -16.34
N THR A 117 2.48 17.86 -15.89
CA THR A 117 1.55 18.73 -16.66
C THR A 117 2.29 19.57 -17.70
N GLU A 118 3.61 19.64 -17.64
CA GLU A 118 4.44 20.39 -18.57
C GLU A 118 5.66 19.57 -18.98
N GLY A 119 5.93 19.51 -20.28
CA GLY A 119 7.07 18.84 -20.86
C GLY A 119 7.01 17.32 -20.87
N ASN A 120 7.93 16.74 -21.62
CA ASN A 120 8.17 15.29 -21.64
C ASN A 120 9.47 14.99 -20.93
N SER A 121 9.54 13.86 -20.23
CA SER A 121 10.78 13.41 -19.59
C SER A 121 10.91 11.90 -19.66
N ILE A 122 12.16 11.44 -19.69
CA ILE A 122 12.52 10.03 -19.55
C ILE A 122 13.57 9.95 -18.46
N GLY A 123 13.36 9.10 -17.49
CA GLY A 123 14.29 8.76 -16.43
C GLY A 123 14.72 7.31 -16.51
N ALA A 124 15.95 7.02 -16.12
CA ALA A 124 16.44 5.67 -15.95
C ALA A 124 17.32 5.60 -14.70
N ASN A 125 17.20 4.49 -13.97
CA ASN A 125 18.01 4.20 -12.79
C ASN A 125 18.43 2.74 -12.83
N VAL A 126 19.69 2.47 -12.50
CA VAL A 126 20.23 1.12 -12.35
C VAL A 126 20.91 1.04 -10.99
N TYR A 127 20.65 -0.02 -10.26
CA TYR A 127 21.24 -0.32 -8.97
C TYR A 127 21.83 -1.73 -8.98
N GLY A 128 22.91 -1.93 -8.26
CA GLY A 128 23.49 -3.24 -8.02
C GLY A 128 24.23 -3.26 -6.68
N ASP A 129 24.24 -4.40 -6.02
CA ASP A 129 24.94 -4.60 -4.76
C ASP A 129 25.87 -5.83 -4.79
N THR A 130 26.63 -6.00 -3.72
CA THR A 130 27.59 -7.11 -3.56
C THR A 130 26.90 -8.46 -3.33
N GLU A 131 25.63 -8.46 -2.98
CA GLU A 131 24.79 -9.63 -2.79
C GLU A 131 24.17 -10.13 -4.12
N ALA A 132 24.72 -9.64 -5.26
CA ALA A 132 24.29 -9.98 -6.60
C ALA A 132 22.82 -9.66 -6.89
N LYS A 133 22.33 -8.56 -6.35
CA LYS A 133 21.08 -7.95 -6.72
C LYS A 133 21.32 -6.92 -7.82
N VAL A 134 20.52 -6.97 -8.87
CA VAL A 134 20.50 -5.99 -9.95
C VAL A 134 19.08 -5.47 -10.10
N GLU A 135 18.94 -4.15 -10.18
CA GLU A 135 17.67 -3.49 -10.49
C GLU A 135 17.83 -2.52 -11.64
N ALA A 136 16.80 -2.43 -12.46
CA ALA A 136 16.67 -1.43 -13.50
C ALA A 136 15.29 -0.80 -13.45
N ASN A 137 15.22 0.53 -13.47
CA ASN A 137 14.00 1.30 -13.50
C ASN A 137 14.03 2.25 -14.69
N VAL A 138 12.90 2.37 -15.37
CA VAL A 138 12.66 3.35 -16.42
C VAL A 138 11.34 4.03 -16.17
N ASP A 139 11.30 5.34 -16.25
CA ASP A 139 10.07 6.13 -16.25
C ASP A 139 10.02 7.04 -17.47
N ALA A 140 8.84 7.23 -18.02
CA ALA A 140 8.58 8.12 -19.13
C ALA A 140 7.31 8.92 -18.88
N ASN A 141 7.43 10.26 -18.95
CA ASN A 141 6.31 11.17 -18.84
C ASN A 141 6.03 11.79 -20.20
N LEU A 142 4.77 11.71 -20.64
CA LEU A 142 4.31 12.27 -21.90
C LEU A 142 3.20 13.29 -21.64
N HIS A 143 3.48 14.51 -22.00
CA HIS A 143 2.52 15.60 -22.02
C HIS A 143 1.80 15.62 -23.38
N LEU A 144 0.53 15.23 -23.39
CA LEU A 144 -0.24 15.13 -24.63
C LEU A 144 -0.91 16.45 -25.02
N ASN A 145 -1.40 17.18 -24.03
CA ASN A 145 -1.94 18.53 -24.18
C ASN A 145 -2.05 19.22 -22.80
N GLN A 146 -2.48 20.48 -22.76
CA GLN A 146 -2.57 21.29 -21.53
C GLN A 146 -3.37 20.68 -20.37
N LYS A 147 -4.13 19.62 -20.61
CA LYS A 147 -4.99 18.99 -19.59
C LYS A 147 -4.72 17.49 -19.41
N LEU A 148 -4.07 16.85 -20.38
CA LEU A 148 -3.92 15.40 -20.41
C LEU A 148 -2.45 15.02 -20.48
N SER A 149 -2.04 14.19 -19.55
CA SER A 149 -0.71 13.61 -19.50
C SER A 149 -0.75 12.13 -19.09
N THR A 150 0.29 11.39 -19.45
CA THR A 150 0.46 9.99 -19.05
C THR A 150 1.88 9.71 -18.62
N ALA A 151 2.04 8.73 -17.74
CA ALA A 151 3.35 8.24 -17.33
C ALA A 151 3.39 6.70 -17.42
N PHE A 152 4.54 6.20 -17.86
CA PHE A 152 4.88 4.78 -17.90
C PHE A 152 6.05 4.56 -16.96
N LEU A 153 5.96 3.53 -16.12
CA LEU A 153 7.03 3.10 -15.24
C LEU A 153 7.25 1.61 -15.45
N ALA A 154 8.52 1.22 -15.57
CA ALA A 154 8.93 -0.16 -15.70
C ALA A 154 10.05 -0.44 -14.69
N HIS A 155 9.99 -1.61 -14.06
CA HIS A 155 10.97 -2.07 -13.10
C HIS A 155 11.31 -3.53 -13.37
N TYR A 156 12.58 -3.84 -13.23
CA TYR A 156 13.12 -5.19 -13.21
C TYR A 156 14.06 -5.35 -12.03
N GLU A 157 13.91 -6.46 -11.31
CA GLU A 157 14.80 -6.88 -10.23
C GLU A 157 15.19 -8.33 -10.45
N ASP A 158 16.48 -8.65 -10.25
CA ASP A 158 16.98 -10.02 -10.18
C ASP A 158 18.04 -10.13 -9.08
N ARG A 159 17.79 -10.99 -8.10
CA ARG A 159 18.76 -11.44 -7.10
C ARG A 159 19.02 -12.91 -7.38
N TYR A 160 20.23 -13.25 -7.82
CA TYR A 160 20.50 -14.55 -8.45
C TYR A 160 21.60 -15.37 -7.76
N LYS A 161 22.31 -14.82 -6.77
CA LYS A 161 23.41 -15.53 -6.11
C LYS A 161 22.93 -16.18 -4.82
N ASN A 162 23.35 -17.44 -4.61
CA ASN A 162 23.22 -18.09 -3.32
C ASN A 162 24.19 -17.45 -2.35
N HIS A 163 23.68 -16.96 -1.24
CA HIS A 163 24.46 -16.43 -0.15
C HIS A 163 24.10 -17.18 1.13
N ASP A 164 25.12 -17.79 1.75
CA ASP A 164 25.07 -18.50 3.02
C ASP A 164 26.21 -17.94 3.84
N GLY A 165 25.96 -16.86 4.59
CA GLY A 165 26.97 -16.12 5.33
C GLY A 165 27.26 -16.70 6.70
N ASN A 166 26.43 -17.61 7.18
CA ASN A 166 26.56 -18.28 8.46
C ASN A 166 26.98 -19.76 8.34
N ASP A 167 27.15 -20.25 7.09
CA ASP A 167 27.55 -21.63 6.76
C ASP A 167 26.60 -22.70 7.35
N ASP A 168 25.28 -22.40 7.43
CA ASP A 168 24.26 -23.34 7.89
C ASP A 168 23.68 -24.22 6.78
N GLY A 169 24.09 -23.99 5.55
CA GLY A 169 23.67 -24.73 4.36
C GLY A 169 22.37 -24.23 3.72
N PHE A 170 21.79 -23.15 4.21
CA PHE A 170 20.59 -22.51 3.65
C PHE A 170 20.89 -21.14 3.04
N ILE A 171 20.08 -20.74 2.08
CA ILE A 171 20.18 -19.41 1.47
C ILE A 171 19.62 -18.37 2.45
N ASP A 172 20.46 -17.39 2.88
CA ASP A 172 20.10 -16.33 3.82
C ASP A 172 18.98 -15.43 3.31
N MET A 173 18.92 -15.18 2.00
CA MET A 173 17.95 -14.34 1.34
C MET A 173 17.42 -15.01 0.08
N PRO A 174 16.11 -15.02 -0.15
CA PRO A 174 15.54 -15.66 -1.32
C PRO A 174 16.04 -15.02 -2.63
N HIS A 175 16.18 -15.82 -3.66
CA HIS A 175 16.27 -15.31 -5.02
C HIS A 175 14.94 -14.69 -5.41
N ILE A 176 14.97 -13.47 -5.90
CA ILE A 176 13.79 -12.75 -6.35
C ILE A 176 14.04 -12.29 -7.77
N ARG A 177 13.14 -12.68 -8.67
CA ARG A 177 13.05 -12.12 -10.01
C ARG A 177 11.69 -11.46 -10.16
N GLN A 178 11.67 -10.15 -10.39
CA GLN A 178 10.45 -9.36 -10.41
C GLN A 178 10.43 -8.45 -11.62
N VAL A 179 9.25 -8.34 -12.25
CA VAL A 179 8.94 -7.37 -13.30
C VAL A 179 7.70 -6.61 -12.89
N ASN A 180 7.77 -5.29 -12.86
CA ASN A 180 6.64 -4.43 -12.60
C ASN A 180 6.46 -3.45 -13.76
N LEU A 181 5.23 -3.31 -14.20
CA LEU A 181 4.82 -2.34 -15.21
C LEU A 181 3.66 -1.51 -14.66
N LEU A 182 3.71 -0.21 -14.88
CA LEU A 182 2.66 0.71 -14.47
C LEU A 182 2.46 1.77 -15.54
N ASN A 183 1.19 2.00 -15.89
CA ASN A 183 0.78 3.13 -16.69
C ASN A 183 -0.26 3.95 -15.93
N ARG A 184 -0.09 5.25 -15.90
CA ARG A 184 -1.06 6.16 -15.28
C ARG A 184 -1.39 7.34 -16.15
N TRP A 185 -2.59 7.84 -15.98
CA TRP A 185 -3.15 8.96 -16.72
C TRP A 185 -3.61 10.05 -15.76
N GLY A 186 -3.45 11.29 -16.18
CA GLY A 186 -3.94 12.45 -15.47
C GLY A 186 -4.63 13.42 -16.42
N TYR A 187 -5.87 13.77 -16.10
CA TYR A 187 -6.61 14.84 -16.74
C TYR A 187 -6.93 15.91 -15.70
N PHE A 188 -6.49 17.13 -15.94
CA PHE A 188 -6.61 18.25 -15.01
C PHE A 188 -7.29 19.43 -15.68
N SER A 189 -8.39 19.88 -15.08
CA SER A 189 -9.09 21.11 -15.47
C SER A 189 -9.62 21.83 -14.24
N SER A 190 -10.07 23.07 -14.40
CA SER A 190 -10.64 23.85 -13.29
C SER A 190 -11.90 23.26 -12.68
N LYS A 191 -12.62 22.40 -13.41
CA LYS A 191 -13.90 21.81 -12.97
C LYS A 191 -13.81 20.30 -12.70
N ARG A 192 -12.76 19.64 -13.20
CA ARG A 192 -12.66 18.18 -13.12
C ARG A 192 -11.20 17.74 -13.04
N ILE A 193 -10.94 16.81 -12.14
CA ILE A 193 -9.66 16.09 -12.04
C ILE A 193 -9.99 14.61 -12.22
N THR A 194 -9.37 13.97 -13.21
CA THR A 194 -9.50 12.53 -13.42
C THR A 194 -8.13 11.91 -13.44
N GLN A 195 -7.95 10.84 -12.70
CA GLN A 195 -6.72 10.06 -12.65
C GLN A 195 -7.08 8.59 -12.81
N ALA A 196 -6.27 7.87 -13.56
CA ALA A 196 -6.39 6.42 -13.72
C ALA A 196 -5.01 5.79 -13.68
N LEU A 197 -4.96 4.54 -13.23
CA LEU A 197 -3.74 3.74 -13.17
C LEU A 197 -4.08 2.29 -13.46
N ILE A 198 -3.16 1.62 -14.16
CA ILE A 198 -3.11 0.18 -14.25
C ILE A 198 -1.67 -0.27 -13.97
N SER A 199 -1.51 -1.34 -13.20
CA SER A 199 -0.21 -1.94 -12.91
C SER A 199 -0.28 -3.46 -12.93
N VAL A 200 0.84 -4.07 -13.28
CA VAL A 200 1.03 -5.52 -13.29
C VAL A 200 2.37 -5.82 -12.64
N ILE A 201 2.39 -6.82 -11.77
CA ILE A 201 3.58 -7.36 -11.12
C ILE A 201 3.64 -8.85 -11.44
N SER A 202 4.81 -9.32 -11.81
CA SER A 202 5.12 -10.75 -11.92
C SER A 202 6.39 -11.01 -11.15
N GLU A 203 6.32 -11.88 -10.15
CA GLU A 203 7.44 -12.22 -9.27
C GLU A 203 7.62 -13.73 -9.23
N LYS A 204 8.87 -14.17 -9.28
CA LYS A 204 9.29 -15.51 -8.88
C LYS A 204 10.25 -15.38 -7.71
N ARG A 205 10.01 -16.16 -6.66
CA ARG A 205 10.79 -16.19 -5.43
C ARG A 205 11.17 -17.62 -5.12
N THR A 206 12.47 -17.89 -4.94
CA THR A 206 12.99 -19.23 -4.61
C THR A 206 13.96 -19.14 -3.46
N SER A 207 13.94 -20.13 -2.59
CA SER A 207 14.86 -20.25 -1.46
C SER A 207 15.01 -21.72 -1.08
N GLY A 208 15.94 -22.02 -0.19
CA GLY A 208 16.19 -23.37 0.30
C GLY A 208 17.67 -23.64 0.54
N VAL A 209 18.13 -24.83 0.21
CA VAL A 209 19.52 -25.25 0.48
C VAL A 209 20.51 -24.58 -0.47
N ALA A 210 21.58 -24.02 0.07
CA ALA A 210 22.58 -23.25 -0.67
C ALA A 210 23.47 -24.08 -1.59
N SER A 211 23.65 -25.37 -1.32
CA SER A 211 24.69 -26.24 -1.93
C SER A 211 24.28 -26.93 -3.25
N HIS A 212 23.04 -26.76 -3.72
CA HIS A 212 22.57 -27.48 -4.91
C HIS A 212 22.55 -26.61 -6.15
N GLY A 213 23.53 -26.83 -7.04
CA GLY A 213 23.66 -26.15 -8.33
C GLY A 213 22.64 -26.53 -9.40
N ASP A 214 21.88 -27.61 -9.22
CA ASP A 214 20.79 -28.02 -10.10
C ASP A 214 19.54 -28.28 -9.28
N HIS A 215 18.50 -27.52 -9.56
CA HIS A 215 17.21 -27.50 -8.87
C HIS A 215 16.35 -28.75 -9.16
N HIS A 216 16.83 -29.91 -8.80
CA HIS A 216 15.98 -31.08 -8.65
C HIS A 216 15.62 -31.22 -7.18
N LEU A 217 14.33 -30.97 -6.87
CA LEU A 217 13.75 -31.24 -5.56
C LEU A 217 14.09 -32.68 -5.16
N SER A 218 15.07 -32.82 -4.29
CA SER A 218 15.39 -34.11 -3.66
C SER A 218 14.48 -34.29 -2.46
N PRO A 219 14.00 -35.51 -2.18
CA PRO A 219 13.11 -35.78 -1.04
C PRO A 219 13.59 -35.25 0.32
N ASP A 220 14.86 -35.04 0.48
CA ASP A 220 15.49 -34.64 1.73
C ASP A 220 15.84 -33.14 1.80
N VAL A 221 15.41 -32.33 0.80
CA VAL A 221 15.77 -30.92 0.68
C VAL A 221 14.53 -30.03 0.79
N TYR A 222 14.56 -29.05 1.70
CA TYR A 222 13.50 -28.06 1.84
C TYR A 222 13.78 -26.87 0.92
N ASP A 223 13.10 -26.83 -0.21
CA ASP A 223 13.13 -25.69 -1.13
C ASP A 223 11.76 -25.02 -1.22
N THR A 224 11.75 -23.73 -1.55
CA THR A 224 10.53 -22.97 -1.82
C THR A 224 10.57 -22.39 -3.23
N ASP A 225 9.47 -22.50 -3.97
CA ASP A 225 9.23 -21.81 -5.26
C ASP A 225 7.87 -21.14 -5.18
N ILE A 226 7.85 -19.80 -5.14
CA ILE A 226 6.63 -19.01 -5.05
C ILE A 226 6.54 -18.13 -6.28
N ARG A 227 5.42 -18.23 -6.99
CA ARG A 227 5.12 -17.40 -8.16
C ARG A 227 3.94 -16.52 -7.88
N THR A 228 4.12 -15.24 -8.06
CA THR A 228 3.09 -14.24 -7.80
C THR A 228 2.79 -13.43 -9.05
N THR A 229 1.51 -13.19 -9.27
CA THR A 229 1.02 -12.22 -10.26
C THR A 229 0.03 -11.30 -9.56
N ASP A 230 0.26 -10.00 -9.65
CA ASP A 230 -0.64 -8.98 -9.15
C ASP A 230 -1.05 -8.02 -10.26
N ILE A 231 -2.34 -7.81 -10.41
CA ILE A 231 -2.92 -6.85 -11.37
C ILE A 231 -3.76 -5.87 -10.57
N ASN A 232 -3.47 -4.60 -10.72
CA ASN A 232 -4.21 -3.54 -10.06
C ASN A 232 -4.61 -2.46 -11.08
N GLY A 233 -5.83 -1.96 -10.95
CA GLY A 233 -6.30 -0.83 -11.73
C GLY A 233 -7.27 0.02 -10.94
N TRP A 234 -7.09 1.35 -10.98
CA TRP A 234 -8.01 2.27 -10.32
C TRP A 234 -8.32 3.51 -11.17
N LEU A 235 -9.48 4.06 -10.88
CA LEU A 235 -9.98 5.32 -11.42
C LEU A 235 -10.38 6.23 -10.28
N LYS A 236 -9.92 7.48 -10.33
CA LYS A 236 -10.36 8.58 -9.45
C LYS A 236 -10.90 9.71 -10.32
N ASN A 237 -12.04 10.23 -9.95
CA ASN A 237 -12.62 11.38 -10.61
C ASN A 237 -13.21 12.34 -9.58
N ALA A 238 -12.79 13.59 -9.62
CA ALA A 238 -13.32 14.66 -8.77
C ALA A 238 -13.96 15.74 -9.64
N TRP A 239 -15.19 16.10 -9.31
CA TRP A 239 -15.90 17.23 -9.87
C TRP A 239 -15.86 18.39 -8.88
N ILE A 240 -15.28 19.51 -9.30
CA ILE A 240 -15.15 20.72 -8.50
C ILE A 240 -16.40 21.56 -8.75
N LEU A 241 -17.27 21.63 -7.73
CA LEU A 241 -18.54 22.33 -7.80
C LEU A 241 -18.39 23.81 -7.42
N ASN A 242 -17.55 24.09 -6.43
CA ASN A 242 -17.25 25.44 -5.98
C ASN A 242 -15.79 25.49 -5.47
N GLN A 243 -14.96 26.29 -6.12
CA GLN A 243 -13.54 26.42 -5.76
C GLN A 243 -13.33 27.22 -4.46
N GLU A 244 -14.14 28.25 -4.20
CA GLU A 244 -14.01 29.11 -3.01
C GLU A 244 -14.32 28.34 -1.73
N LYS A 245 -15.30 27.43 -1.79
CA LYS A 245 -15.74 26.60 -0.68
C LYS A 245 -15.13 25.20 -0.68
N ASN A 246 -14.17 24.94 -1.57
CA ASN A 246 -13.61 23.60 -1.76
C ASN A 246 -14.69 22.51 -1.91
N THR A 247 -15.85 22.87 -2.49
CA THR A 247 -16.96 21.93 -2.66
C THR A 247 -16.69 21.04 -3.83
N ASN A 248 -16.64 19.75 -3.56
CA ASN A 248 -16.36 18.75 -4.58
C ASN A 248 -17.12 17.43 -4.31
N ILE A 249 -17.29 16.67 -5.39
CA ILE A 249 -17.72 15.27 -5.33
C ILE A 249 -16.58 14.44 -5.93
N ALA A 250 -16.12 13.44 -5.20
CA ALA A 250 -15.08 12.52 -5.67
C ALA A 250 -15.61 11.09 -5.74
N PHE A 251 -15.36 10.44 -6.85
CA PHE A 251 -15.60 9.02 -7.06
C PHE A 251 -14.28 8.29 -7.21
N MET A 252 -14.14 7.17 -6.53
CA MET A 252 -12.99 6.27 -6.65
C MET A 252 -13.47 4.86 -6.88
N ALA A 253 -12.80 4.14 -7.78
CA ALA A 253 -13.00 2.71 -7.99
C ALA A 253 -11.65 2.03 -8.15
N ASN A 254 -11.50 0.85 -7.59
CA ASN A 254 -10.33 0.00 -7.70
C ASN A 254 -10.74 -1.45 -7.97
N TYR A 255 -9.96 -2.10 -8.79
CA TYR A 255 -9.97 -3.55 -8.98
C TYR A 255 -8.55 -4.07 -8.79
N SER A 256 -8.38 -5.09 -7.97
CA SER A 256 -7.12 -5.82 -7.87
C SER A 256 -7.34 -7.32 -7.90
N ARG A 257 -6.38 -8.02 -8.51
CA ARG A 257 -6.33 -9.48 -8.50
C ARG A 257 -4.92 -9.92 -8.19
N HIS A 258 -4.79 -10.63 -7.09
CA HIS A 258 -3.55 -11.21 -6.60
C HIS A 258 -3.62 -12.73 -6.71
N LEU A 259 -2.62 -13.33 -7.32
CA LEU A 259 -2.48 -14.77 -7.47
C LEU A 259 -1.09 -15.16 -6.95
N SER A 260 -1.05 -16.12 -6.06
CA SER A 260 0.19 -16.70 -5.55
C SER A 260 0.09 -18.21 -5.59
N ASP A 261 1.08 -18.87 -6.18
CA ASP A 261 1.22 -20.30 -6.23
C ASP A 261 2.59 -20.66 -5.66
N GLY A 262 2.59 -21.31 -4.51
CA GLY A 262 3.78 -21.62 -3.74
C GLY A 262 3.95 -23.12 -3.53
N ILE A 263 5.17 -23.61 -3.70
CA ILE A 263 5.61 -24.96 -3.31
C ILE A 263 6.58 -24.79 -2.14
N TYR A 264 6.34 -25.54 -1.07
CA TYR A 264 7.13 -25.51 0.16
C TYR A 264 7.58 -26.93 0.50
N GLY A 265 8.86 -27.22 0.28
CA GLY A 265 9.39 -28.58 0.37
C GLY A 265 8.75 -29.49 -0.67
N GLU A 266 8.79 -30.80 -0.44
CA GLU A 266 8.40 -31.81 -1.45
C GLU A 266 6.91 -31.87 -1.81
N GLN A 267 6.01 -31.54 -0.89
CA GLN A 267 4.60 -31.90 -1.06
C GLN A 267 3.60 -30.83 -0.61
N ARG A 268 4.06 -29.71 -0.12
CA ARG A 268 3.17 -28.65 0.35
C ARG A 268 3.01 -27.59 -0.71
N SER A 269 1.94 -27.64 -1.48
CA SER A 269 1.58 -26.54 -2.36
C SER A 269 0.44 -25.73 -1.78
N LEU A 270 0.58 -24.41 -1.83
CA LEU A 270 -0.46 -23.48 -1.49
C LEU A 270 -0.75 -22.54 -2.67
N TYR A 271 -1.97 -22.62 -3.16
CA TYR A 271 -2.51 -21.64 -4.08
C TYR A 271 -3.34 -20.62 -3.31
N THR A 272 -3.13 -19.36 -3.57
CA THR A 272 -3.92 -18.27 -3.02
C THR A 272 -4.31 -17.31 -4.14
N GLY A 273 -5.61 -17.15 -4.35
CA GLY A 273 -6.18 -16.17 -5.26
C GLY A 273 -7.08 -15.19 -4.51
N GLN A 274 -6.82 -13.89 -4.66
CA GLN A 274 -7.68 -12.84 -4.13
C GLN A 274 -8.13 -11.92 -5.25
N THR A 275 -9.41 -11.59 -5.28
CA THR A 275 -9.95 -10.49 -6.08
C THR A 275 -10.56 -9.48 -5.13
N ASN A 276 -10.13 -8.23 -5.22
CA ASN A 276 -10.70 -7.14 -4.44
C ASN A 276 -11.30 -6.09 -5.37
N VAL A 277 -12.50 -5.62 -5.03
CA VAL A 277 -13.15 -4.48 -5.67
C VAL A 277 -13.47 -3.46 -4.59
N TYR A 278 -13.01 -2.25 -4.77
CA TYR A 278 -13.32 -1.11 -3.90
C TYR A 278 -13.97 -0.01 -4.72
N SER A 279 -15.02 0.60 -4.17
CA SER A 279 -15.63 1.80 -4.73
C SER A 279 -16.04 2.75 -3.64
N SER A 280 -15.86 4.04 -3.84
CA SER A 280 -16.31 5.06 -2.90
C SER A 280 -16.79 6.33 -3.61
N LEU A 281 -17.79 6.96 -3.00
CA LEU A 281 -18.30 8.25 -3.39
C LEU A 281 -18.21 9.18 -2.18
N MET A 282 -17.65 10.36 -2.37
CA MET A 282 -17.34 11.33 -1.32
C MET A 282 -17.82 12.70 -1.72
N PHE A 283 -18.43 13.42 -0.80
CA PHE A 283 -18.76 14.84 -0.91
C PHE A 283 -18.01 15.61 0.17
N GLU A 284 -17.38 16.71 -0.21
CA GLU A 284 -16.67 17.61 0.70
C GLU A 284 -17.06 19.05 0.44
N THR A 285 -17.14 19.84 1.52
CA THR A 285 -17.37 21.29 1.42
C THR A 285 -16.85 22.01 2.67
N GLU A 286 -16.40 23.24 2.47
CA GLU A 286 -16.12 24.21 3.53
C GLU A 286 -17.29 25.19 3.64
N PHE A 287 -17.89 25.28 4.83
CA PHE A 287 -18.96 26.27 5.07
C PHE A 287 -18.39 27.67 5.20
N ASP A 288 -17.25 27.74 5.88
CA ASP A 288 -16.45 28.95 6.12
C ASP A 288 -14.97 28.58 6.29
N ASN A 289 -14.13 29.56 6.60
CA ASN A 289 -12.67 29.38 6.78
C ASN A 289 -12.29 28.45 7.94
N HIS A 290 -13.24 28.07 8.78
CA HIS A 290 -13.02 27.29 9.99
C HIS A 290 -13.69 25.91 9.94
N ASN A 291 -14.79 25.78 9.23
CA ASN A 291 -15.71 24.65 9.32
C ASN A 291 -15.81 23.90 7.99
N SER A 292 -15.49 22.63 8.00
CA SER A 292 -15.63 21.75 6.84
C SER A 292 -16.26 20.41 7.21
N ILE A 293 -16.96 19.83 6.26
CA ILE A 293 -17.50 18.49 6.36
C ILE A 293 -17.05 17.63 5.19
N SER A 294 -16.96 16.33 5.46
CA SER A 294 -16.85 15.29 4.47
C SER A 294 -17.85 14.19 4.81
N LEU A 295 -18.59 13.76 3.83
CA LEU A 295 -19.49 12.62 3.95
C LEU A 295 -19.33 11.72 2.73
N GLY A 296 -19.57 10.42 2.90
CA GLY A 296 -19.45 9.51 1.79
C GLY A 296 -19.88 8.10 2.12
N GLY A 297 -19.88 7.29 1.08
CA GLY A 297 -20.11 5.85 1.18
C GLY A 297 -19.05 5.08 0.42
N SER A 298 -18.82 3.85 0.82
CA SER A 298 -17.94 2.93 0.13
C SER A 298 -18.47 1.51 0.15
N ILE A 299 -18.01 0.71 -0.78
CA ILE A 299 -18.23 -0.73 -0.79
C ILE A 299 -16.89 -1.42 -1.06
N VAL A 300 -16.61 -2.45 -0.27
CA VAL A 300 -15.48 -3.36 -0.46
C VAL A 300 -16.05 -4.73 -0.77
N TYR A 301 -15.56 -5.37 -1.81
CA TYR A 301 -15.82 -6.77 -2.11
C TYR A 301 -14.52 -7.52 -2.17
N ASP A 302 -14.40 -8.58 -1.39
CA ASP A 302 -13.28 -9.49 -1.38
C ASP A 302 -13.75 -10.90 -1.75
N TYR A 303 -13.04 -11.51 -2.68
CA TYR A 303 -13.15 -12.92 -3.03
C TYR A 303 -11.82 -13.58 -2.81
N PHE A 304 -11.79 -14.63 -2.00
CA PHE A 304 -10.61 -15.44 -1.74
C PHE A 304 -10.83 -16.88 -2.18
N HIS A 305 -9.81 -17.47 -2.77
CA HIS A 305 -9.72 -18.88 -3.05
C HIS A 305 -8.36 -19.38 -2.56
N HIS A 306 -8.39 -20.25 -1.55
CA HIS A 306 -7.23 -20.85 -0.93
C HIS A 306 -7.26 -22.35 -1.13
N LYS A 307 -6.19 -22.90 -1.67
CA LYS A 307 -6.07 -24.35 -1.87
C LYS A 307 -4.74 -24.82 -1.29
N LEU A 308 -4.82 -25.49 -0.15
CA LEU A 308 -3.70 -26.20 0.45
C LEU A 308 -3.78 -27.67 0.00
N HIS A 309 -2.76 -28.14 -0.69
CA HIS A 309 -2.75 -29.47 -1.31
C HIS A 309 -3.09 -30.58 -0.32
N LYS A 310 -4.09 -31.43 -0.65
CA LYS A 310 -4.61 -32.55 0.14
C LYS A 310 -5.19 -32.18 1.54
N VAL A 311 -5.29 -30.90 1.89
CA VAL A 311 -5.74 -30.45 3.20
C VAL A 311 -7.06 -29.66 3.11
N SER A 312 -7.10 -28.62 2.29
CA SER A 312 -8.26 -27.76 2.18
C SER A 312 -8.39 -27.10 0.81
N ASP A 313 -9.61 -26.82 0.43
CA ASP A 313 -9.99 -25.99 -0.72
C ASP A 313 -11.13 -25.08 -0.22
N LEU A 314 -10.79 -23.81 0.04
CA LEU A 314 -11.67 -22.85 0.69
C LEU A 314 -11.94 -21.66 -0.22
N VAL A 315 -13.18 -21.26 -0.28
CA VAL A 315 -13.64 -20.07 -0.99
C VAL A 315 -14.42 -19.19 -0.04
N ASP A 316 -13.94 -17.96 0.16
CA ASP A 316 -14.59 -16.95 0.97
C ASP A 316 -15.01 -15.76 0.11
N ARG A 317 -16.15 -15.16 0.46
CA ARG A 317 -16.66 -13.96 -0.19
C ARG A 317 -17.17 -13.01 0.88
N GLU A 318 -16.61 -11.82 0.90
CA GLU A 318 -17.03 -10.79 1.84
C GLU A 318 -17.43 -9.53 1.06
N THR A 319 -18.56 -8.94 1.45
CA THR A 319 -19.01 -7.64 0.96
C THR A 319 -19.23 -6.72 2.15
N THR A 320 -18.58 -5.55 2.13
CA THR A 320 -18.64 -4.59 3.22
C THR A 320 -19.02 -3.20 2.69
N PRO A 321 -20.33 -2.89 2.55
CA PRO A 321 -20.80 -1.53 2.37
C PRO A 321 -20.60 -0.72 3.64
N GLY A 322 -20.33 0.58 3.50
CA GLY A 322 -20.20 1.48 4.64
C GLY A 322 -20.46 2.94 4.27
N ALA A 323 -20.74 3.74 5.28
CA ALA A 323 -20.96 5.18 5.15
C ALA A 323 -20.28 5.91 6.29
N TYR A 324 -19.85 7.14 6.03
CA TYR A 324 -19.19 7.96 7.04
C TYR A 324 -19.62 9.41 6.96
N PHE A 325 -19.43 10.07 8.10
CA PHE A 325 -19.50 11.52 8.26
C PHE A 325 -18.28 12.00 9.06
N GLN A 326 -17.65 13.09 8.61
CA GLN A 326 -16.52 13.71 9.29
C GLN A 326 -16.70 15.22 9.31
N TYR A 327 -16.49 15.82 10.47
CA TYR A 327 -16.44 17.25 10.67
C TYR A 327 -15.04 17.67 11.05
N THR A 328 -14.58 18.80 10.52
CA THR A 328 -13.27 19.38 10.84
C THR A 328 -13.45 20.86 11.16
N TYR A 329 -12.95 21.24 12.34
CA TYR A 329 -12.80 22.62 12.75
C TYR A 329 -11.33 23.03 12.69
N LYS A 330 -11.04 24.18 12.06
CA LYS A 330 -9.68 24.67 11.87
C LYS A 330 -9.61 26.16 12.26
N LEU A 331 -8.75 26.50 13.22
CA LEU A 331 -8.46 27.88 13.61
C LEU A 331 -7.03 28.23 13.18
N ALA A 332 -6.90 28.75 11.98
CA ALA A 332 -5.62 29.01 11.32
C ALA A 332 -4.64 27.82 11.47
N ASP A 333 -3.36 28.09 11.74
CA ASP A 333 -2.37 27.03 12.01
C ASP A 333 -2.29 26.62 13.48
N LYS A 334 -3.08 27.25 14.35
CA LYS A 334 -2.99 27.09 15.82
C LYS A 334 -3.76 25.91 16.35
N PHE A 335 -4.94 25.65 15.79
CA PHE A 335 -5.80 24.58 16.29
C PHE A 335 -6.55 23.90 15.16
N VAL A 336 -6.56 22.56 15.15
CA VAL A 336 -7.39 21.75 14.27
C VAL A 336 -8.01 20.64 15.11
N ALA A 337 -9.32 20.50 15.05
CA ALA A 337 -10.05 19.38 15.62
C ALA A 337 -10.83 18.68 14.52
N MET A 338 -10.76 17.35 14.49
CA MET A 338 -11.47 16.51 13.54
C MET A 338 -12.18 15.39 14.28
N ALA A 339 -13.45 15.20 13.98
CA ALA A 339 -14.24 14.10 14.52
C ALA A 339 -14.98 13.40 13.37
N GLY A 340 -14.95 12.09 13.36
CA GLY A 340 -15.60 11.28 12.35
C GLY A 340 -16.29 10.06 12.94
N LEU A 341 -17.36 9.66 12.29
CA LEU A 341 -18.11 8.44 12.58
C LEU A 341 -18.31 7.67 11.29
N ARG A 342 -18.04 6.37 11.33
CA ARG A 342 -18.24 5.47 10.22
C ARG A 342 -19.01 4.24 10.67
N TYR A 343 -19.97 3.81 9.85
CA TYR A 343 -20.71 2.57 10.00
C TYR A 343 -20.44 1.68 8.79
N ASP A 344 -20.10 0.41 9.04
CA ASP A 344 -19.88 -0.61 8.03
C ASP A 344 -20.62 -1.88 8.41
N HIS A 345 -21.01 -2.64 7.39
CA HIS A 345 -21.66 -3.94 7.56
C HIS A 345 -20.95 -5.00 6.72
N SER A 346 -20.22 -5.88 7.38
CA SER A 346 -19.61 -7.05 6.73
C SER A 346 -20.65 -8.17 6.57
N SER A 347 -20.72 -8.77 5.39
CA SER A 347 -21.58 -9.93 5.12
C SER A 347 -21.20 -11.17 5.96
N ILE A 348 -20.00 -11.21 6.53
CA ILE A 348 -19.48 -12.31 7.35
C ILE A 348 -19.51 -11.95 8.84
N TYR A 349 -19.00 -10.76 9.20
CA TYR A 349 -18.75 -10.38 10.59
C TYR A 349 -19.81 -9.45 11.19
N GLY A 350 -20.83 -9.06 10.40
CA GLY A 350 -21.91 -8.18 10.84
C GLY A 350 -21.52 -6.70 10.88
N SER A 351 -22.24 -5.94 11.69
CA SER A 351 -22.15 -4.47 11.72
C SER A 351 -21.16 -3.97 12.75
N PHE A 352 -20.44 -2.90 12.41
CA PHE A 352 -19.55 -2.22 13.34
C PHE A 352 -19.52 -0.70 13.11
N VAL A 353 -19.19 0.02 14.18
CA VAL A 353 -19.11 1.48 14.18
C VAL A 353 -17.70 1.91 14.55
N THR A 354 -17.15 2.81 13.76
CA THR A 354 -15.79 3.31 13.89
C THR A 354 -15.77 4.82 14.19
N PRO A 355 -15.86 5.24 15.47
CA PRO A 355 -15.64 6.61 15.86
C PRO A 355 -14.14 6.94 15.87
N ARG A 356 -13.76 8.13 15.39
CA ARG A 356 -12.38 8.65 15.41
C ARG A 356 -12.36 10.13 15.69
N ALA A 357 -11.38 10.59 16.47
CA ALA A 357 -11.18 12.00 16.78
C ALA A 357 -9.69 12.34 16.80
N HIS A 358 -9.36 13.53 16.31
CA HIS A 358 -8.00 14.04 16.25
C HIS A 358 -7.97 15.50 16.65
N ILE A 359 -6.94 15.88 17.40
CA ILE A 359 -6.69 17.26 17.80
C ILE A 359 -5.23 17.59 17.51
N LYS A 360 -5.02 18.74 16.91
CA LYS A 360 -3.71 19.39 16.79
C LYS A 360 -3.82 20.76 17.44
N TRP A 361 -2.92 21.04 18.38
CA TRP A 361 -2.84 22.33 19.06
C TRP A 361 -1.40 22.85 19.01
N ALA A 362 -1.22 24.01 18.42
CA ALA A 362 0.07 24.69 18.28
C ALA A 362 -0.02 26.08 18.89
N PRO A 363 0.07 26.18 20.23
CA PRO A 363 -0.06 27.48 20.93
C PRO A 363 1.05 28.46 20.56
N VAL A 364 2.24 27.98 20.31
CA VAL A 364 3.41 28.72 19.85
C VAL A 364 4.10 27.99 18.69
N LYS A 365 4.93 28.68 17.92
CA LYS A 365 5.60 28.11 16.72
C LYS A 365 6.48 26.90 17.04
N GLN A 366 7.02 26.82 18.23
CA GLN A 366 7.97 25.77 18.67
C GLN A 366 7.26 24.54 19.25
N LEU A 367 5.98 24.65 19.66
CA LEU A 367 5.24 23.57 20.30
C LEU A 367 4.03 23.16 19.49
N THR A 368 3.97 21.88 19.15
CA THR A 368 2.77 21.27 18.56
C THR A 368 2.40 20.02 19.34
N VAL A 369 1.21 20.01 19.89
CA VAL A 369 0.60 18.86 20.57
C VAL A 369 -0.40 18.20 19.63
N ARG A 370 -0.34 16.88 19.50
CA ARG A 370 -1.33 16.08 18.78
C ARG A 370 -1.87 14.98 19.66
N ALA A 371 -3.16 14.77 19.59
CA ALA A 371 -3.85 13.66 20.23
C ALA A 371 -4.80 13.00 19.23
N SER A 372 -4.89 11.68 19.26
CA SER A 372 -5.84 10.91 18.45
C SER A 372 -6.43 9.79 19.29
N ALA A 373 -7.72 9.53 19.08
CA ALA A 373 -8.43 8.42 19.68
C ALA A 373 -9.44 7.86 18.67
N GLY A 374 -9.65 6.54 18.70
CA GLY A 374 -10.63 5.94 17.81
C GLY A 374 -10.64 4.44 17.87
N LYS A 375 -11.57 3.86 17.10
CA LYS A 375 -11.64 2.41 16.86
C LYS A 375 -11.24 2.11 15.43
N GLY A 376 -10.70 0.94 15.22
CA GLY A 376 -10.49 0.30 13.93
C GLY A 376 -10.98 -1.14 13.99
N TYR A 377 -11.35 -1.68 12.87
CA TYR A 377 -11.74 -3.07 12.69
C TYR A 377 -10.95 -3.67 11.55
N ARG A 378 -10.72 -4.96 11.63
CA ARG A 378 -10.06 -5.69 10.58
C ARG A 378 -10.73 -7.04 10.43
N THR A 379 -11.03 -7.39 9.19
CA THR A 379 -11.45 -8.75 8.84
C THR A 379 -10.19 -9.61 8.67
N VAL A 380 -10.20 -10.79 9.27
CA VAL A 380 -9.02 -11.65 9.34
C VAL A 380 -9.07 -12.68 8.23
N ASN A 381 -7.97 -12.81 7.48
CA ASN A 381 -7.77 -13.90 6.54
C ASN A 381 -6.45 -14.61 6.84
N PRO A 382 -6.42 -15.55 7.80
CA PRO A 382 -5.18 -16.06 8.38
C PRO A 382 -4.31 -16.83 7.39
N LEU A 383 -4.88 -17.61 6.47
CA LEU A 383 -4.10 -18.42 5.54
C LEU A 383 -3.18 -17.61 4.64
N PRO A 384 -3.66 -16.58 3.89
CA PRO A 384 -2.79 -15.81 3.04
C PRO A 384 -1.91 -14.82 3.78
N GLU A 385 -2.33 -14.39 4.97
CA GLU A 385 -1.62 -13.34 5.71
C GLU A 385 -0.45 -13.84 6.56
N TYR A 386 -0.46 -15.12 6.91
CA TYR A 386 0.54 -15.77 7.77
C TYR A 386 1.15 -17.02 7.13
N ASN A 387 1.05 -17.10 5.80
CA ASN A 387 1.59 -18.22 5.06
C ASN A 387 2.99 -17.88 4.56
N TYR A 388 3.95 -17.99 5.45
CA TYR A 388 5.37 -17.85 5.22
C TYR A 388 6.15 -18.77 6.15
#